data_4e0158b03c470b1e067b171c514f79cd
#
_entry.id   4e0158b03c470b1e067b171c514f79cd
#
_cell.length_a   1.000
_cell.length_b   1.000
_cell.length_c   1.000
_cell.angle_alpha   90.00
_cell.angle_beta   90.00
_cell.angle_gamma   90.00
#
_symmetry.space_group_name_H-M   'P 1'
#
loop_
_entity.id
_entity.type
_entity.pdbx_description
1 polymer ?
#
loop_
_entity_poly.entity_id
_entity_poly.type
_entity_poly.pdbx_seq_one_letter_code
_entity_poly.pdbx_strand_id
1 'polypeptide(L)'
;AERLKLWRIHIPEKTPLSDDVNLQHLADHYEFSGGQIAVAIQNAAVRAVRRGNKEISLADFITACDEEMQGNFDERARSKVGF
;
A
#
# COMPACT_ATOMS: atom_id res chain seq x y z
N ALA A 1 7.82 8.27 12.17
CA ALA A 1 6.74 8.33 13.16
C ALA A 1 5.40 8.76 12.55
N GLU A 2 5.38 9.84 11.76
CA GLU A 2 4.14 10.32 11.16
C GLU A 2 3.60 9.38 10.10
N ARG A 3 4.47 8.79 9.28
CA ARG A 3 4.04 7.84 8.26
C ARG A 3 3.46 6.58 8.89
N LEU A 4 4.01 6.13 10.01
CA LEU A 4 3.45 4.99 10.71
C LEU A 4 2.03 5.29 11.20
N LYS A 5 1.79 6.50 11.70
CA LYS A 5 0.46 6.93 12.11
C LYS A 5 -0.51 6.93 10.94
N LEU A 6 -0.06 7.39 9.76
CA LEU A 6 -0.89 7.37 8.55
C LEU A 6 -1.26 5.95 8.16
N TRP A 7 -0.32 5.02 8.20
CA TRP A 7 -0.61 3.61 7.94
C TRP A 7 -1.66 3.08 8.89
N ARG A 8 -1.53 3.37 10.19
CA ARG A 8 -2.49 2.92 11.19
C ARG A 8 -3.88 3.53 11.01
N ILE A 9 -3.93 4.82 10.65
CA ILE A 9 -5.19 5.52 10.43
C ILE A 9 -5.94 4.94 9.23
N HIS A 10 -5.23 4.61 8.17
CA HIS A 10 -5.86 4.13 6.94
C HIS A 10 -6.20 2.64 6.95
N ILE A 11 -5.65 1.88 7.89
CA ILE A 11 -6.00 0.46 8.05
C ILE A 11 -7.12 0.34 9.08
N PRO A 12 -8.32 -0.12 8.68
CA PRO A 12 -9.41 -0.32 9.65
C PRO A 12 -9.00 -1.33 10.73
N GLU A 13 -9.43 -1.07 11.97
CA GLU A 13 -9.10 -1.93 13.12
C GLU A 13 -9.40 -3.40 12.89
N LYS A 14 -10.49 -3.68 12.16
CA LYS A 14 -10.95 -5.05 11.95
C LYS A 14 -10.31 -5.72 10.74
N THR A 15 -9.40 -5.04 10.07
CA THR A 15 -8.73 -5.60 8.91
C THR A 15 -7.80 -6.74 9.35
N PRO A 16 -8.01 -7.97 8.85
CA PRO A 16 -7.14 -9.08 9.23
C PRO A 16 -5.79 -8.96 8.53
N LEU A 17 -4.74 -8.86 9.33
CA LEU A 17 -3.36 -8.82 8.83
C LEU A 17 -2.64 -10.08 9.25
N SER A 18 -1.83 -10.64 8.37
CA SER A 18 -1.02 -11.80 8.73
C SER A 18 0.11 -11.37 9.67
N ASP A 19 0.67 -12.36 10.37
CA ASP A 19 1.69 -12.10 11.39
C ASP A 19 2.98 -11.50 10.83
N ASP A 20 3.22 -11.66 9.54
CA ASP A 20 4.43 -11.14 8.89
C ASP A 20 4.34 -9.65 8.55
N VAL A 21 3.17 -9.03 8.71
CA VAL A 21 2.99 -7.61 8.38
C VAL A 21 3.57 -6.74 9.49
N ASN A 22 4.51 -5.88 9.11
CA ASN A 22 5.13 -4.91 10.02
C ASN A 22 4.94 -3.52 9.43
N LEU A 23 4.02 -2.75 10.01
CA LEU A 23 3.68 -1.41 9.51
C LEU A 23 4.86 -0.45 9.61
N GLN A 24 5.69 -0.59 10.64
CA GLN A 24 6.88 0.24 10.79
C GLN A 24 7.83 0.03 9.60
N HIS A 25 8.01 -1.22 9.19
CA HIS A 25 8.84 -1.54 8.03
C HIS A 25 8.31 -0.88 6.76
N LEU A 26 7.00 -0.95 6.55
CA LEU A 26 6.37 -0.33 5.38
C LEU A 26 6.52 1.20 5.43
N ALA A 27 6.31 1.79 6.59
CA ALA A 27 6.45 3.24 6.77
C ALA A 27 7.89 3.70 6.51
N ASP A 28 8.87 2.92 6.94
CA ASP A 28 10.28 3.25 6.75
C ASP A 28 10.74 3.05 5.30
N HIS A 29 10.20 2.03 4.65
CA HIS A 29 10.64 1.63 3.31
C HIS A 29 10.00 2.47 2.19
N TYR A 30 8.77 2.92 2.38
CA TYR A 30 8.03 3.68 1.36
C TYR A 30 7.70 5.07 1.88
N GLU A 31 8.16 6.10 1.16
CA GLU A 31 7.90 7.50 1.50
C GLU A 31 6.62 7.98 0.81
N PHE A 32 5.51 7.38 1.19
CA PHE A 32 4.21 7.69 0.59
C PHE A 32 3.49 8.81 1.33
N SER A 33 2.71 9.60 0.56
CA SER A 33 1.72 10.51 1.13
C SER A 33 0.55 9.70 1.70
N GLY A 34 -0.33 10.38 2.47
CA GLY A 34 -1.53 9.72 2.99
C GLY A 34 -2.40 9.11 1.89
N GLY A 35 -2.56 9.82 0.76
CA GLY A 35 -3.33 9.29 -0.36
C GLY A 35 -2.73 8.04 -0.98
N GLN A 36 -1.41 8.03 -1.12
CA GLN A 36 -0.70 6.86 -1.66
C GLN A 36 -0.81 5.67 -0.71
N ILE A 37 -0.71 5.91 0.59
CA ILE A 37 -0.87 4.86 1.60
C ILE A 37 -2.28 4.25 1.51
N ALA A 38 -3.31 5.09 1.39
CA ALA A 38 -4.68 4.61 1.29
C ALA A 38 -4.87 3.73 0.06
N VAL A 39 -4.33 4.12 -1.08
CA VAL A 39 -4.41 3.35 -2.33
C VAL A 39 -3.66 2.02 -2.19
N ALA A 40 -2.46 2.05 -1.60
CA ALA A 40 -1.67 0.84 -1.41
C ALA A 40 -2.40 -0.17 -0.50
N ILE A 41 -3.00 0.31 0.57
CA ILE A 41 -3.76 -0.56 1.48
C ILE A 41 -4.94 -1.19 0.76
N GLN A 42 -5.68 -0.39 0.00
CA GLN A 42 -6.83 -0.89 -0.76
C GLN A 42 -6.41 -1.96 -1.77
N ASN A 43 -5.33 -1.71 -2.49
CA ASN A 43 -4.83 -2.66 -3.49
C ASN A 43 -4.32 -3.95 -2.83
N ALA A 44 -3.67 -3.83 -1.67
CA ALA A 44 -3.22 -5.01 -0.92
C ALA A 44 -4.42 -5.88 -0.50
N ALA A 45 -5.49 -5.24 -0.03
CA ALA A 45 -6.71 -5.94 0.37
C ALA A 45 -7.34 -6.67 -0.82
N VAL A 46 -7.42 -6.01 -1.98
CA VAL A 46 -7.96 -6.61 -3.20
C VAL A 46 -7.14 -7.82 -3.61
N ARG A 47 -5.82 -7.73 -3.53
CA ARG A 47 -4.94 -8.85 -3.87
C ARG A 47 -5.18 -10.05 -2.96
N ALA A 48 -5.32 -9.81 -1.65
CA ALA A 48 -5.59 -10.88 -0.69
C ALA A 48 -6.89 -11.59 -1.02
N VAL A 49 -7.95 -10.83 -1.32
CA VAL A 49 -9.26 -11.39 -1.68
C VAL A 49 -9.16 -12.23 -2.95
N ARG A 50 -8.45 -11.73 -3.97
CA ARG A 50 -8.30 -12.45 -5.24
C ARG A 50 -7.58 -13.78 -5.08
N ARG A 51 -6.66 -13.86 -4.13
CA ARG A 51 -5.94 -15.11 -3.85
C ARG A 51 -6.71 -16.04 -2.92
N GLY A 52 -7.89 -15.62 -2.48
CA GLY A 52 -8.69 -16.40 -1.56
C GLY A 52 -8.18 -16.39 -0.12
N ASN A 53 -7.31 -15.45 0.23
CA ASN A 53 -6.80 -15.32 1.58
C ASN A 53 -7.73 -14.47 2.43
N LYS A 54 -7.86 -14.84 3.71
CA LYS A 54 -8.63 -14.05 4.67
C LYS A 54 -7.81 -12.92 5.28
N GLU A 55 -6.49 -13.02 5.19
CA GLU A 55 -5.57 -12.04 5.77
C GLU A 55 -4.73 -11.39 4.69
N ILE A 56 -4.41 -10.10 4.90
CA ILE A 56 -3.50 -9.39 4.01
C ILE A 56 -2.07 -9.69 4.46
N SER A 57 -1.24 -10.22 3.57
CA SER A 57 0.13 -10.60 3.89
C SER A 57 1.10 -9.47 3.59
N LEU A 58 2.32 -9.59 4.10
CA LEU A 58 3.40 -8.65 3.77
C LEU A 58 3.65 -8.61 2.26
N ALA A 59 3.62 -9.75 1.59
CA ALA A 59 3.80 -9.82 0.14
C ALA A 59 2.74 -9.01 -0.60
N ASP A 60 1.49 -9.03 -0.12
CA ASP A 60 0.41 -8.24 -0.71
C ASP A 60 0.72 -6.75 -0.61
N PHE A 61 1.19 -6.29 0.55
CA PHE A 61 1.55 -4.89 0.76
C PHE A 61 2.74 -4.48 -0.10
N ILE A 62 3.78 -5.31 -0.14
CA ILE A 62 4.97 -4.99 -0.94
C ILE A 62 4.62 -4.85 -2.41
N THR A 63 3.85 -5.79 -2.95
CA THR A 63 3.44 -5.73 -4.35
C THR A 63 2.57 -4.50 -4.61
N ALA A 64 1.62 -4.21 -3.73
CA ALA A 64 0.75 -3.05 -3.88
C ALA A 64 1.53 -1.74 -3.81
N CYS A 65 2.49 -1.65 -2.89
CA CYS A 65 3.34 -0.46 -2.77
C CYS A 65 4.23 -0.27 -3.99
N ASP A 66 4.81 -1.35 -4.49
CA ASP A 66 5.66 -1.28 -5.69
C ASP A 66 4.85 -0.83 -6.90
N GLU A 67 3.63 -1.32 -7.05
CA GLU A 67 2.73 -0.90 -8.13
C GLU A 67 2.35 0.58 -7.99
N GLU A 68 2.13 1.05 -6.78
CA GLU A 68 1.80 2.46 -6.55
C GLU A 68 2.97 3.37 -6.93
N MET A 69 4.19 2.98 -6.60
CA MET A 69 5.38 3.71 -7.01
C MET A 69 5.50 3.77 -8.54
N GLN A 70 5.26 2.65 -9.20
CA GLN A 70 5.32 2.55 -10.64
C GLN A 70 4.21 3.35 -11.33
N GLY A 71 2.99 3.28 -10.78
CA GLY A 71 1.84 4.01 -11.30
C GLY A 71 2.07 5.51 -11.28
N ASN A 72 2.63 6.04 -10.19
CA ASN A 72 2.96 7.45 -10.09
C ASN A 72 3.99 7.88 -11.13
N PHE A 73 4.99 7.03 -11.37
CA PHE A 73 6.00 7.31 -12.38
C PHE A 73 5.36 7.35 -13.77
N ASP A 74 4.51 6.37 -14.08
CA ASP A 74 3.84 6.30 -15.38
C ASP A 74 2.92 7.49 -15.60
N GLU A 75 2.22 7.96 -14.59
CA GLU A 75 1.37 9.14 -14.68
C GLU A 75 2.19 10.39 -14.98
N ARG A 76 3.34 10.55 -14.36
CA ARG A 76 4.24 11.66 -14.64
C ARG A 76 4.75 11.63 -16.08
N ALA A 77 5.08 10.44 -16.56
CA ALA A 77 5.54 10.27 -17.94
C ALA A 77 4.45 10.65 -18.93
N ARG A 78 3.21 10.24 -18.66
CA ARG A 78 2.06 10.61 -19.49
C ARG A 78 1.84 12.11 -19.52
N SER A 79 1.95 12.76 -18.37
CA SER A 79 1.78 14.21 -18.28
C SER A 79 2.81 14.95 -19.13
N LYS A 80 4.05 14.44 -19.15
CA LYS A 80 5.13 15.05 -19.93
C LYS A 80 4.92 14.96 -21.43
N VAL A 81 4.23 13.93 -21.90
CA VAL A 81 3.97 13.79 -23.35
C VAL A 81 2.67 14.44 -23.78
N GLY A 82 2.01 15.15 -22.89
CA GLY A 82 0.89 16.00 -23.24
C GLY A 82 -0.47 15.31 -23.36
N PHE A 83 -0.60 14.18 -22.75
CA PHE A 83 -1.90 13.52 -22.68
C PHE A 83 -2.64 13.90 -21.38
#